data_9ad3e84045a51edf152a84159f18a12e
#
_entry.id   9ad3e84045a51edf152a84159f18a12e
#
_cell.length_a   1.000
_cell.length_b   1.000
_cell.length_c   1.000
_cell.angle_alpha   90.00
_cell.angle_beta   90.00
_cell.angle_gamma   90.00
#
_symmetry.space_group_name_H-M   'P 1'
#
loop_
_entity.id
_entity.type
_entity.pdbx_description
1 polymer ?
#
loop_
_entity_poly.entity_id
_entity_poly.type
_entity_poly.pdbx_seq_one_letter_code
_entity_poly.pdbx_strand_id
1 'polypeptide(L)'
;MDKKKRILTGIRPTGALHLGHYVGALETWLEFQDSYESFFLIADYQALGDNFDDIDKITDSVRQVAIDWLSVGLDPNKSNFVIQSYVPEHAELTMLLSFVTPLGMLERNPTLKSEIDQLAVEKRTVGFFNYPMSQVADILLPRADLVPVGEDQAPHIEMTREVVRKFNRIFEPIFSEPGIKIGRVPRLKGTDGGNKMSKSKGNVIELRFSEDQVNKSVMSMYTDPNRLKATDPGTVEGNPEIGRAHV
;
A
#
# COMPACT_ATOMS: atom_id res chain seq x y z
N MET A 1 -25.16 -20.86 -3.06
CA MET A 1 -24.06 -20.26 -2.28
C MET A 1 -23.98 -18.79 -2.68
N ASP A 2 -24.13 -17.90 -1.71
CA ASP A 2 -23.97 -16.47 -2.00
C ASP A 2 -22.54 -16.21 -2.50
N LYS A 3 -22.42 -15.42 -3.56
CA LYS A 3 -21.13 -15.08 -4.16
C LYS A 3 -20.35 -14.26 -3.14
N LYS A 4 -19.10 -14.69 -2.82
CA LYS A 4 -18.22 -13.88 -1.96
C LYS A 4 -18.04 -12.49 -2.56
N LYS A 5 -18.06 -11.47 -1.71
CA LYS A 5 -17.72 -10.09 -2.13
C LYS A 5 -16.26 -10.04 -2.57
N ARG A 6 -15.99 -9.24 -3.58
CA ARG A 6 -14.66 -9.00 -4.11
C ARG A 6 -13.97 -7.87 -3.39
N ILE A 7 -12.72 -8.07 -3.09
CA ILE A 7 -11.86 -7.08 -2.45
C ILE A 7 -10.60 -6.90 -3.29
N LEU A 8 -10.23 -5.64 -3.51
CA LEU A 8 -8.94 -5.30 -4.09
C LEU A 8 -8.11 -4.51 -3.09
N THR A 9 -6.87 -4.89 -2.95
CA THR A 9 -5.84 -4.11 -2.27
C THR A 9 -4.49 -4.40 -2.92
N GLY A 10 -3.50 -3.53 -2.73
CA GLY A 10 -2.23 -3.72 -3.42
C GLY A 10 -1.08 -2.93 -2.81
N ILE A 11 0.10 -3.19 -3.34
CA ILE A 11 1.35 -2.53 -2.95
C ILE A 11 2.12 -2.13 -4.20
N ARG A 12 2.68 -0.92 -4.20
CA ARG A 12 3.68 -0.51 -5.19
C ARG A 12 5.01 -1.22 -4.91
N PRO A 13 5.60 -1.94 -5.88
CA PRO A 13 6.85 -2.65 -5.69
C PRO A 13 8.04 -1.68 -5.72
N THR A 14 8.37 -1.10 -4.57
CA THR A 14 9.48 -0.14 -4.40
C THR A 14 10.57 -0.66 -3.46
N GLY A 15 10.76 -1.96 -3.41
CA GLY A 15 11.70 -2.71 -2.57
C GLY A 15 11.01 -3.67 -1.61
N ALA A 16 11.81 -4.43 -0.85
CA ALA A 16 11.35 -5.43 0.12
C ALA A 16 10.36 -4.85 1.14
N LEU A 17 9.43 -5.68 1.60
CA LEU A 17 8.48 -5.30 2.64
C LEU A 17 9.13 -5.38 4.02
N HIS A 18 8.58 -4.67 4.98
CA HIS A 18 9.05 -4.62 6.36
C HIS A 18 7.90 -4.76 7.35
N LEU A 19 8.19 -4.89 8.64
CA LEU A 19 7.17 -5.07 9.69
C LEU A 19 6.05 -4.03 9.65
N GLY A 20 6.34 -2.79 9.24
CA GLY A 20 5.31 -1.77 9.07
C GLY A 20 4.28 -2.12 7.98
N HIS A 21 4.67 -2.82 6.90
CA HIS A 21 3.73 -3.34 5.92
C HIS A 21 2.95 -4.54 6.46
N TYR A 22 3.61 -5.40 7.24
CA TYR A 22 2.96 -6.56 7.83
C TYR A 22 1.81 -6.14 8.74
N VAL A 23 2.10 -5.35 9.76
CA VAL A 23 1.09 -4.89 10.73
C VAL A 23 0.08 -3.93 10.08
N GLY A 24 0.55 -3.09 9.14
CA GLY A 24 -0.28 -2.08 8.50
C GLY A 24 -1.25 -2.62 7.44
N ALA A 25 -0.95 -3.77 6.84
CA ALA A 25 -1.73 -4.30 5.73
C ALA A 25 -1.83 -5.83 5.72
N LEU A 26 -0.69 -6.54 5.70
CA LEU A 26 -0.67 -7.96 5.37
C LEU A 26 -1.41 -8.82 6.40
N GLU A 27 -1.34 -8.48 7.69
CA GLU A 27 -2.09 -9.16 8.75
C GLU A 27 -3.59 -9.16 8.45
N THR A 28 -4.14 -8.03 8.03
CA THR A 28 -5.55 -7.92 7.63
C THR A 28 -5.83 -8.69 6.32
N TRP A 29 -4.85 -8.75 5.40
CA TRP A 29 -5.01 -9.49 4.15
C TRP A 29 -5.09 -11.01 4.38
N LEU A 30 -4.39 -11.52 5.39
CA LEU A 30 -4.51 -12.92 5.82
C LEU A 30 -5.94 -13.26 6.25
N GLU A 31 -6.63 -12.36 6.93
CA GLU A 31 -8.05 -12.54 7.28
C GLU A 31 -8.96 -12.49 6.04
N PHE A 32 -8.62 -11.62 5.08
CA PHE A 32 -9.43 -11.42 3.89
C PHE A 32 -9.40 -12.60 2.93
N GLN A 33 -8.27 -13.28 2.78
CA GLN A 33 -8.16 -14.41 1.86
C GLN A 33 -9.17 -15.54 2.18
N ASP A 34 -9.60 -15.68 3.42
CA ASP A 34 -10.57 -16.69 3.82
C ASP A 34 -12.02 -16.19 3.66
N SER A 35 -12.24 -14.90 3.84
CA SER A 35 -13.58 -14.29 3.92
C SER A 35 -14.10 -13.73 2.59
N TYR A 36 -13.19 -13.34 1.67
CA TYR A 36 -13.51 -12.63 0.42
C TYR A 36 -12.94 -13.37 -0.79
N GLU A 37 -13.42 -13.02 -1.99
CA GLU A 37 -12.71 -13.24 -3.26
C GLU A 37 -11.65 -12.13 -3.39
N SER A 38 -10.43 -12.41 -2.93
CA SER A 38 -9.40 -11.39 -2.77
C SER A 38 -8.51 -11.26 -4.00
N PHE A 39 -8.24 -10.02 -4.40
CA PHE A 39 -7.29 -9.64 -5.43
C PHE A 39 -6.18 -8.82 -4.77
N PHE A 40 -4.97 -9.38 -4.72
CA PHE A 40 -3.79 -8.71 -4.21
C PHE A 40 -2.93 -8.25 -5.38
N LEU A 41 -2.82 -6.92 -5.54
CA LEU A 41 -2.21 -6.27 -6.68
C LEU A 41 -0.78 -5.83 -6.38
N ILE A 42 0.17 -6.25 -7.22
CA ILE A 42 1.50 -5.65 -7.32
C ILE A 42 1.40 -4.57 -8.40
N ALA A 43 1.34 -3.31 -7.96
CA ALA A 43 1.07 -2.17 -8.81
C ALA A 43 2.37 -1.62 -9.44
N ASP A 44 2.95 -2.36 -10.37
CA ASP A 44 4.23 -2.05 -11.01
C ASP A 44 4.14 -0.88 -12.00
N TYR A 45 3.04 -0.70 -12.72
CA TYR A 45 2.83 0.53 -13.51
C TYR A 45 2.78 1.78 -12.63
N GLN A 46 2.15 1.71 -11.45
CA GLN A 46 2.13 2.84 -10.53
C GLN A 46 3.51 3.11 -9.92
N ALA A 47 4.34 2.08 -9.77
CA ALA A 47 5.72 2.26 -9.30
C ALA A 47 6.59 3.04 -10.29
N LEU A 48 6.26 3.01 -11.60
CA LEU A 48 6.92 3.83 -12.61
C LEU A 48 6.74 5.34 -12.38
N GLY A 49 5.67 5.76 -11.71
CA GLY A 49 5.35 7.17 -11.52
C GLY A 49 6.51 7.98 -10.91
N ASP A 50 7.18 7.42 -9.94
CA ASP A 50 8.30 8.06 -9.22
C ASP A 50 9.64 7.29 -9.33
N ASN A 51 9.68 6.13 -10.02
CA ASN A 51 10.88 5.30 -10.21
C ASN A 51 11.08 4.89 -11.69
N PHE A 52 10.60 5.67 -12.65
CA PHE A 52 10.73 5.34 -14.09
C PHE A 52 12.21 5.30 -14.56
N ASP A 53 13.11 5.88 -13.81
CA ASP A 53 14.55 5.92 -14.02
C ASP A 53 15.31 4.70 -13.44
N ASP A 54 14.61 3.78 -12.75
CA ASP A 54 15.18 2.59 -12.12
C ASP A 54 14.28 1.35 -12.33
N ILE A 55 14.23 0.88 -13.57
CA ILE A 55 13.38 -0.27 -13.98
C ILE A 55 13.83 -1.57 -13.31
N ASP A 56 15.13 -1.77 -13.17
CA ASP A 56 15.69 -2.99 -12.55
C ASP A 56 15.20 -3.11 -11.10
N LYS A 57 15.21 -2.00 -10.37
CA LYS A 57 14.67 -1.95 -9.01
C LYS A 57 13.20 -2.35 -8.95
N ILE A 58 12.38 -1.88 -9.90
CA ILE A 58 10.95 -2.23 -9.94
C ILE A 58 10.80 -3.73 -10.22
N THR A 59 11.52 -4.25 -11.22
CA THR A 59 11.47 -5.67 -11.61
C THR A 59 11.87 -6.59 -10.45
N ASP A 60 12.96 -6.29 -9.78
CA ASP A 60 13.42 -7.04 -8.60
C ASP A 60 12.41 -6.93 -7.45
N SER A 61 11.81 -5.75 -7.28
CA SER A 61 10.83 -5.52 -6.22
C SER A 61 9.53 -6.28 -6.45
N VAL A 62 9.07 -6.45 -7.69
CA VAL A 62 7.89 -7.27 -8.02
C VAL A 62 8.07 -8.70 -7.50
N ARG A 63 9.23 -9.30 -7.83
CA ARG A 63 9.57 -10.65 -7.35
C ARG A 63 9.67 -10.72 -5.82
N GLN A 64 10.32 -9.72 -5.21
CA GLN A 64 10.51 -9.69 -3.77
C GLN A 64 9.17 -9.55 -3.02
N VAL A 65 8.27 -8.69 -3.48
CA VAL A 65 6.94 -8.52 -2.89
C VAL A 65 6.14 -9.83 -2.96
N ALA A 66 6.20 -10.56 -4.07
CA ALA A 66 5.53 -11.86 -4.18
C ALA A 66 6.10 -12.88 -3.19
N ILE A 67 7.43 -12.91 -3.00
CA ILE A 67 8.09 -13.78 -2.01
C ILE A 67 7.66 -13.37 -0.60
N ASP A 68 7.66 -12.08 -0.29
CA ASP A 68 7.24 -11.57 1.03
C ASP A 68 5.79 -11.96 1.35
N TRP A 69 4.87 -11.87 0.37
CA TRP A 69 3.48 -12.28 0.53
C TRP A 69 3.33 -13.78 0.84
N LEU A 70 4.03 -14.62 0.09
CA LEU A 70 4.05 -16.07 0.34
C LEU A 70 4.65 -16.39 1.71
N SER A 71 5.70 -15.69 2.10
CA SER A 71 6.41 -15.90 3.36
C SER A 71 5.55 -15.58 4.59
N VAL A 72 4.65 -14.61 4.49
CA VAL A 72 3.72 -14.28 5.58
C VAL A 72 2.46 -15.14 5.60
N GLY A 73 2.28 -16.03 4.62
CA GLY A 73 1.17 -16.98 4.58
C GLY A 73 0.00 -16.60 3.68
N LEU A 74 0.16 -15.60 2.80
CA LEU A 74 -0.83 -15.40 1.74
C LEU A 74 -0.76 -16.58 0.75
N ASP A 75 -1.91 -17.19 0.48
CA ASP A 75 -2.03 -18.42 -0.30
C ASP A 75 -2.60 -18.13 -1.71
N PRO A 76 -1.84 -18.39 -2.78
CA PRO A 76 -2.30 -18.19 -4.16
C PRO A 76 -3.43 -19.14 -4.58
N ASN A 77 -3.71 -20.19 -3.80
CA ASN A 77 -4.86 -21.06 -4.02
C ASN A 77 -6.16 -20.48 -3.43
N LYS A 78 -6.06 -19.52 -2.51
CA LYS A 78 -7.20 -18.85 -1.85
C LYS A 78 -7.45 -17.44 -2.40
N SER A 79 -6.44 -16.82 -3.03
CA SER A 79 -6.46 -15.43 -3.46
C SER A 79 -5.87 -15.27 -4.85
N ASN A 80 -6.26 -14.21 -5.54
CA ASN A 80 -5.70 -13.87 -6.84
C ASN A 80 -4.52 -12.91 -6.64
N PHE A 81 -3.31 -13.36 -6.95
CA PHE A 81 -2.13 -12.50 -7.00
C PHE A 81 -2.02 -11.93 -8.41
N VAL A 82 -2.04 -10.62 -8.52
CA VAL A 82 -2.08 -9.91 -9.80
C VAL A 82 -0.86 -9.00 -9.91
N ILE A 83 -0.08 -9.17 -10.97
CA ILE A 83 0.94 -8.19 -11.38
C ILE A 83 0.26 -7.29 -12.41
N GLN A 84 0.20 -6.00 -12.14
CA GLN A 84 -0.58 -5.05 -12.93
C GLN A 84 -0.19 -5.06 -14.42
N SER A 85 1.10 -5.09 -14.74
CA SER A 85 1.61 -5.13 -16.12
C SER A 85 1.31 -6.43 -16.86
N TYR A 86 0.99 -7.52 -16.16
CA TYR A 86 0.63 -8.80 -16.79
C TYR A 86 -0.85 -8.86 -17.18
N VAL A 87 -1.62 -7.85 -16.82
CA VAL A 87 -3.02 -7.66 -17.20
C VAL A 87 -3.14 -6.30 -17.88
N PRO A 88 -2.79 -6.21 -19.19
CA PRO A 88 -2.71 -4.93 -19.91
C PRO A 88 -4.02 -4.14 -19.93
N GLU A 89 -5.16 -4.80 -19.67
CA GLU A 89 -6.46 -4.17 -19.53
C GLU A 89 -6.51 -3.12 -18.40
N HIS A 90 -5.63 -3.18 -17.41
CA HIS A 90 -5.46 -2.11 -16.44
C HIS A 90 -5.06 -0.78 -17.10
N ALA A 91 -4.11 -0.82 -18.04
CA ALA A 91 -3.66 0.36 -18.77
C ALA A 91 -4.73 0.82 -19.78
N GLU A 92 -5.36 -0.11 -20.48
CA GLU A 92 -6.44 0.19 -21.41
C GLU A 92 -7.63 0.87 -20.70
N LEU A 93 -8.09 0.28 -19.60
CA LEU A 93 -9.20 0.86 -18.82
C LEU A 93 -8.82 2.22 -18.23
N THR A 94 -7.59 2.39 -17.77
CA THR A 94 -7.06 3.70 -17.31
C THR A 94 -7.21 4.76 -18.40
N MET A 95 -6.82 4.43 -19.63
CA MET A 95 -6.93 5.36 -20.76
C MET A 95 -8.39 5.67 -21.09
N LEU A 96 -9.26 4.68 -21.15
CA LEU A 96 -10.69 4.86 -21.42
C LEU A 96 -11.39 5.72 -20.36
N LEU A 97 -11.12 5.46 -19.08
CA LEU A 97 -11.68 6.24 -17.97
C LEU A 97 -11.16 7.69 -17.95
N SER A 98 -9.93 7.92 -18.42
CA SER A 98 -9.35 9.26 -18.51
C SER A 98 -10.15 10.18 -19.44
N PHE A 99 -10.76 9.66 -20.52
CA PHE A 99 -11.60 10.47 -21.41
C PHE A 99 -12.89 11.00 -20.76
N VAL A 100 -13.39 10.34 -19.74
CA VAL A 100 -14.60 10.77 -19.03
C VAL A 100 -14.30 11.54 -17.74
N THR A 101 -13.02 11.67 -17.37
CA THR A 101 -12.60 12.29 -16.11
C THR A 101 -12.09 13.71 -16.36
N PRO A 102 -12.76 14.75 -15.80
CA PRO A 102 -12.26 16.12 -15.93
C PRO A 102 -10.92 16.30 -15.19
N LEU A 103 -10.00 17.05 -15.80
CA LEU A 103 -8.70 17.37 -15.21
C LEU A 103 -8.83 17.94 -13.79
N GLY A 104 -9.79 18.83 -13.55
CA GLY A 104 -10.03 19.42 -12.24
C GLY A 104 -10.44 18.41 -11.14
N MET A 105 -10.83 17.18 -11.50
CA MET A 105 -11.07 16.12 -10.51
C MET A 105 -9.75 15.64 -9.92
N LEU A 106 -8.73 15.43 -10.76
CA LEU A 106 -7.37 15.10 -10.33
C LEU A 106 -6.74 16.23 -9.54
N GLU A 107 -6.85 17.47 -10.06
CA GLU A 107 -6.29 18.67 -9.41
C GLU A 107 -6.87 18.93 -8.02
N ARG A 108 -8.10 18.51 -7.73
CA ARG A 108 -8.70 18.65 -6.40
C ARG A 108 -8.39 17.54 -5.44
N ASN A 109 -7.80 16.43 -5.90
CA ASN A 109 -7.47 15.30 -5.03
C ASN A 109 -6.37 15.71 -4.02
N PRO A 110 -6.64 15.70 -2.72
CA PRO A 110 -5.71 16.19 -1.70
C PRO A 110 -4.46 15.31 -1.57
N THR A 111 -4.60 14.00 -1.76
CA THR A 111 -3.48 13.05 -1.70
C THR A 111 -2.52 13.32 -2.84
N LEU A 112 -3.03 13.41 -4.09
CA LEU A 112 -2.21 13.71 -5.25
C LEU A 112 -1.49 15.07 -5.11
N LYS A 113 -2.17 16.10 -4.61
CA LYS A 113 -1.52 17.40 -4.34
C LYS A 113 -0.35 17.28 -3.39
N SER A 114 -0.58 16.65 -2.24
CA SER A 114 0.46 16.47 -1.23
C SER A 114 1.66 15.69 -1.75
N GLU A 115 1.42 14.68 -2.59
CA GLU A 115 2.48 13.88 -3.19
C GLU A 115 3.27 14.65 -4.25
N ILE A 116 2.59 15.42 -5.13
CA ILE A 116 3.24 16.28 -6.13
C ILE A 116 4.14 17.32 -5.46
N ASP A 117 3.69 17.91 -4.35
CA ASP A 117 4.47 18.94 -3.62
C ASP A 117 5.77 18.35 -3.04
N GLN A 118 5.77 17.08 -2.67
CA GLN A 118 6.93 16.36 -2.13
C GLN A 118 7.84 15.77 -3.22
N LEU A 119 7.35 15.71 -4.47
CA LEU A 119 8.07 15.10 -5.58
C LEU A 119 9.04 16.09 -6.23
N ALA A 120 10.23 15.60 -6.59
CA ALA A 120 11.20 16.37 -7.37
C ALA A 120 10.58 16.81 -8.71
N VAL A 121 10.94 18.02 -9.18
CA VAL A 121 10.28 18.65 -10.32
C VAL A 121 10.37 17.77 -11.58
N GLU A 122 11.50 17.15 -11.82
CA GLU A 122 11.76 16.26 -12.96
C GLU A 122 10.90 14.99 -12.95
N LYS A 123 10.37 14.62 -11.80
CA LYS A 123 9.46 13.47 -11.62
C LYS A 123 7.98 13.82 -11.70
N ARG A 124 7.63 15.10 -11.84
CA ARG A 124 6.26 15.60 -12.01
C ARG A 124 5.78 15.39 -13.45
N THR A 125 5.64 14.14 -13.83
CA THR A 125 5.26 13.71 -15.19
C THR A 125 3.74 13.60 -15.35
N VAL A 126 3.25 13.53 -16.59
CA VAL A 126 1.84 13.20 -16.89
C VAL A 126 1.47 11.84 -16.31
N GLY A 127 2.38 10.85 -16.35
CA GLY A 127 2.17 9.53 -15.79
C GLY A 127 1.94 9.59 -14.27
N PHE A 128 2.78 10.37 -13.55
CA PHE A 128 2.57 10.59 -12.13
C PHE A 128 1.24 11.31 -11.84
N PHE A 129 0.92 12.34 -12.60
CA PHE A 129 -0.34 13.08 -12.43
C PHE A 129 -1.57 12.18 -12.67
N ASN A 130 -1.45 11.19 -13.55
CA ASN A 130 -2.55 10.29 -13.95
C ASN A 130 -2.62 8.99 -13.12
N TYR A 131 -1.69 8.71 -12.18
CA TYR A 131 -1.73 7.45 -11.41
C TYR A 131 -3.05 7.23 -10.65
N PRO A 132 -3.78 8.26 -10.16
CA PRO A 132 -5.07 8.03 -9.52
C PRO A 132 -6.10 7.40 -10.46
N MET A 133 -6.02 7.67 -11.77
CA MET A 133 -6.87 7.00 -12.77
C MET A 133 -6.48 5.55 -12.97
N SER A 134 -5.19 5.21 -12.90
CA SER A 134 -4.73 3.83 -12.87
C SER A 134 -5.30 3.09 -11.64
N GLN A 135 -5.28 3.72 -10.48
CA GLN A 135 -5.88 3.14 -9.27
C GLN A 135 -7.40 2.95 -9.40
N VAL A 136 -8.11 3.87 -10.05
CA VAL A 136 -9.53 3.70 -10.38
C VAL A 136 -9.73 2.46 -11.27
N ALA A 137 -8.92 2.31 -12.31
CA ALA A 137 -8.99 1.15 -13.19
C ALA A 137 -8.69 -0.17 -12.45
N ASP A 138 -7.68 -0.16 -11.56
CA ASP A 138 -7.34 -1.32 -10.73
C ASP A 138 -8.54 -1.81 -9.90
N ILE A 139 -9.30 -0.88 -9.33
CA ILE A 139 -10.47 -1.18 -8.51
C ILE A 139 -11.64 -1.68 -9.36
N LEU A 140 -11.86 -1.07 -10.52
CA LEU A 140 -13.03 -1.35 -11.35
C LEU A 140 -12.86 -2.60 -12.22
N LEU A 141 -11.66 -2.95 -12.64
CA LEU A 141 -11.39 -4.09 -13.51
C LEU A 141 -11.83 -5.42 -12.87
N PRO A 142 -11.45 -5.77 -11.63
CA PRO A 142 -11.94 -6.95 -10.94
C PRO A 142 -13.38 -6.77 -10.40
N ARG A 143 -13.99 -5.58 -10.57
CA ARG A 143 -15.27 -5.21 -9.98
C ARG A 143 -15.26 -5.36 -8.46
N ALA A 144 -14.30 -4.73 -7.80
CA ALA A 144 -14.17 -4.80 -6.36
C ALA A 144 -15.36 -4.17 -5.64
N ASP A 145 -16.01 -4.93 -4.74
CA ASP A 145 -17.06 -4.45 -3.87
C ASP A 145 -16.53 -3.61 -2.71
N LEU A 146 -15.28 -3.88 -2.31
CA LEU A 146 -14.66 -3.30 -1.12
C LEU A 146 -13.17 -3.07 -1.34
N VAL A 147 -12.67 -1.93 -0.87
CA VAL A 147 -11.25 -1.58 -0.91
C VAL A 147 -10.76 -1.26 0.50
N PRO A 148 -9.91 -2.09 1.10
CA PRO A 148 -9.27 -1.80 2.38
C PRO A 148 -8.14 -0.79 2.16
N VAL A 149 -8.22 0.33 2.85
CA VAL A 149 -7.24 1.42 2.70
C VAL A 149 -6.95 2.10 4.04
N GLY A 150 -5.81 2.76 4.15
CA GLY A 150 -5.57 3.76 5.19
C GLY A 150 -6.42 5.02 4.94
N GLU A 151 -6.60 5.84 5.98
CA GLU A 151 -7.38 7.09 5.89
C GLU A 151 -6.87 8.04 4.80
N ASP A 152 -5.56 8.07 4.58
CA ASP A 152 -4.89 8.88 3.56
C ASP A 152 -5.25 8.50 2.13
N GLN A 153 -5.72 7.27 1.90
CA GLN A 153 -6.14 6.77 0.60
C GLN A 153 -7.65 6.93 0.33
N ALA A 154 -8.43 7.28 1.33
CA ALA A 154 -9.87 7.49 1.18
C ALA A 154 -10.25 8.47 0.04
N PRO A 155 -9.53 9.58 -0.21
CA PRO A 155 -9.81 10.47 -1.34
C PRO A 155 -9.76 9.79 -2.71
N HIS A 156 -8.92 8.78 -2.91
CA HIS A 156 -8.86 8.04 -4.18
C HIS A 156 -10.10 7.16 -4.38
N ILE A 157 -10.64 6.59 -3.29
CA ILE A 157 -11.87 5.80 -3.37
C ILE A 157 -13.09 6.68 -3.62
N GLU A 158 -13.15 7.85 -3.01
CA GLU A 158 -14.21 8.84 -3.33
C GLU A 158 -14.12 9.29 -4.79
N MET A 159 -12.93 9.55 -5.30
CA MET A 159 -12.72 9.84 -6.72
C MET A 159 -13.19 8.67 -7.61
N THR A 160 -12.89 7.42 -7.21
CA THR A 160 -13.38 6.23 -7.93
C THR A 160 -14.91 6.23 -8.02
N ARG A 161 -15.63 6.52 -6.93
CA ARG A 161 -17.10 6.62 -6.90
C ARG A 161 -17.62 7.73 -7.82
N GLU A 162 -16.95 8.89 -7.84
CA GLU A 162 -17.30 9.99 -8.76
C GLU A 162 -17.15 9.57 -10.23
N VAL A 163 -16.05 8.88 -10.56
CA VAL A 163 -15.81 8.35 -11.90
C VAL A 163 -16.88 7.32 -12.27
N VAL A 164 -17.21 6.39 -11.38
CA VAL A 164 -18.28 5.40 -11.58
C VAL A 164 -19.61 6.07 -11.87
N ARG A 165 -20.03 7.02 -11.03
CA ARG A 165 -21.31 7.75 -11.24
C ARG A 165 -21.34 8.48 -12.58
N LYS A 166 -20.23 9.09 -12.98
CA LYS A 166 -20.11 9.80 -14.25
C LYS A 166 -20.14 8.84 -15.43
N PHE A 167 -19.38 7.75 -15.37
CA PHE A 167 -19.34 6.73 -16.41
C PHE A 167 -20.74 6.14 -16.63
N ASN A 168 -21.39 5.65 -15.56
CA ASN A 168 -22.69 5.01 -15.61
C ASN A 168 -23.80 5.97 -16.12
N ARG A 169 -23.64 7.28 -15.92
CA ARG A 169 -24.58 8.28 -16.44
C ARG A 169 -24.41 8.53 -17.94
N ILE A 170 -23.17 8.46 -18.45
CA ILE A 170 -22.83 8.73 -19.86
C ILE A 170 -23.14 7.50 -20.73
N PHE A 171 -22.85 6.32 -20.20
CA PHE A 171 -22.99 5.04 -20.90
C PHE A 171 -24.09 4.20 -20.23
N GLU A 172 -23.73 3.00 -19.80
CA GLU A 172 -24.63 2.08 -19.10
C GLU A 172 -24.13 1.81 -17.68
N PRO A 173 -24.99 1.40 -16.72
CA PRO A 173 -24.61 1.11 -15.34
C PRO A 173 -23.81 -0.19 -15.24
N ILE A 174 -22.56 -0.16 -15.67
CA ILE A 174 -21.63 -1.32 -15.70
C ILE A 174 -20.91 -1.48 -14.37
N PHE A 175 -20.50 -0.38 -13.73
CA PHE A 175 -19.70 -0.39 -12.51
C PHE A 175 -20.53 -0.08 -11.27
N SER A 176 -20.23 -0.78 -10.17
CA SER A 176 -20.74 -0.48 -8.84
C SER A 176 -19.77 0.41 -8.07
N GLU A 177 -20.29 1.28 -7.20
CA GLU A 177 -19.43 2.10 -6.33
C GLU A 177 -18.77 1.21 -5.27
N PRO A 178 -17.44 1.21 -5.14
CA PRO A 178 -16.74 0.41 -4.15
C PRO A 178 -16.97 0.94 -2.73
N GLY A 179 -17.09 0.03 -1.77
CA GLY A 179 -17.06 0.35 -0.36
C GLY A 179 -15.64 0.60 0.13
N ILE A 180 -15.49 1.38 1.21
CA ILE A 180 -14.21 1.59 1.90
C ILE A 180 -14.23 0.75 3.17
N LYS A 181 -13.10 0.08 3.45
CA LYS A 181 -12.81 -0.49 4.76
C LYS A 181 -11.54 0.15 5.30
N ILE A 182 -11.68 1.05 6.26
CA ILE A 182 -10.51 1.66 6.91
C ILE A 182 -9.89 0.60 7.81
N GLY A 183 -8.64 0.23 7.50
CA GLY A 183 -7.86 -0.70 8.29
C GLY A 183 -7.47 -0.08 9.64
N ARG A 184 -7.40 -0.90 10.69
CA ARG A 184 -6.72 -0.51 11.92
C ARG A 184 -5.22 -0.52 11.63
N VAL A 185 -4.66 0.64 11.29
CA VAL A 185 -3.23 0.73 11.00
C VAL A 185 -2.56 1.50 12.14
N PRO A 186 -2.07 0.83 13.19
CA PRO A 186 -1.07 1.45 14.02
C PRO A 186 0.18 1.66 13.14
N ARG A 187 0.61 2.90 13.00
CA ARG A 187 1.90 3.20 12.37
C ARG A 187 2.99 2.69 13.29
N LEU A 188 3.73 1.66 12.85
CA LEU A 188 4.91 1.22 13.60
C LEU A 188 5.97 2.32 13.59
N LYS A 189 6.53 2.58 14.76
CA LYS A 189 7.69 3.45 14.92
C LYS A 189 8.92 2.81 14.29
N GLY A 190 9.82 3.65 13.79
CA GLY A 190 11.11 3.17 13.31
C GLY A 190 11.99 2.62 14.43
N THR A 191 12.96 1.80 14.10
CA THR A 191 13.93 1.27 15.07
C THR A 191 14.78 2.37 15.72
N ASP A 192 14.82 3.55 15.10
CA ASP A 192 15.49 4.78 15.59
C ASP A 192 14.65 5.58 16.58
N GLY A 193 13.46 5.10 16.99
CA GLY A 193 12.51 5.84 17.84
C GLY A 193 11.74 6.93 17.09
N GLY A 194 11.96 7.11 15.80
CA GLY A 194 11.26 8.08 14.95
C GLY A 194 9.78 7.76 14.76
N ASN A 195 9.03 8.72 14.21
CA ASN A 195 7.57 8.63 14.12
C ASN A 195 7.05 7.56 13.16
N LYS A 196 7.84 7.12 12.17
CA LYS A 196 7.42 6.13 11.17
C LYS A 196 8.59 5.29 10.70
N MET A 197 8.37 3.97 10.67
CA MET A 197 9.25 3.03 10.01
C MET A 197 9.26 3.31 8.50
N SER A 198 10.45 3.54 7.92
CA SER A 198 10.62 3.89 6.51
C SER A 198 11.96 3.40 5.95
N LYS A 199 11.92 2.79 4.78
CA LYS A 199 13.13 2.32 4.07
C LYS A 199 14.14 3.43 3.81
N SER A 200 13.67 4.61 3.41
CA SER A 200 14.55 5.77 3.13
C SER A 200 15.32 6.26 4.34
N LYS A 201 14.85 5.95 5.55
CA LYS A 201 15.52 6.28 6.82
C LYS A 201 16.40 5.16 7.34
N GLY A 202 16.36 3.97 6.74
CA GLY A 202 17.12 2.81 7.23
C GLY A 202 16.68 2.29 8.60
N ASN A 203 15.49 2.69 9.09
CA ASN A 203 14.95 2.38 10.42
C ASN A 203 13.88 1.28 10.37
N VAL A 204 14.07 0.28 9.48
CA VAL A 204 13.11 -0.81 9.23
C VAL A 204 13.68 -2.16 9.66
N ILE A 205 12.80 -3.11 9.94
CA ILE A 205 13.10 -4.54 9.95
C ILE A 205 12.38 -5.13 8.73
N GLU A 206 13.16 -5.51 7.70
CA GLU A 206 12.61 -6.11 6.48
C GLU A 206 12.20 -7.55 6.73
N LEU A 207 11.12 -8.02 6.07
CA LEU A 207 10.63 -9.38 6.22
C LEU A 207 11.65 -10.44 5.76
N ARG A 208 12.56 -10.06 4.85
CA ARG A 208 13.63 -10.93 4.35
C ARG A 208 14.91 -10.93 5.18
N PHE A 209 14.98 -10.19 6.29
CA PHE A 209 16.19 -10.15 7.11
C PHE A 209 16.50 -11.54 7.69
N SER A 210 17.79 -11.90 7.69
CA SER A 210 18.29 -13.07 8.41
C SER A 210 18.15 -12.87 9.92
N GLU A 211 18.21 -13.96 10.69
CA GLU A 211 18.20 -13.91 12.16
C GLU A 211 19.25 -12.94 12.72
N ASP A 212 20.48 -12.96 12.20
CA ASP A 212 21.54 -12.04 12.61
C ASP A 212 21.18 -10.57 12.32
N GLN A 213 20.56 -10.29 11.16
CA GLN A 213 20.13 -8.94 10.82
C GLN A 213 18.99 -8.46 11.70
N VAL A 214 18.03 -9.34 12.01
CA VAL A 214 16.94 -9.02 12.96
C VAL A 214 17.52 -8.75 14.34
N ASN A 215 18.38 -9.62 14.86
CA ASN A 215 19.04 -9.45 16.15
C ASN A 215 19.83 -8.13 16.21
N LYS A 216 20.60 -7.82 15.16
CA LYS A 216 21.33 -6.55 15.08
C LYS A 216 20.38 -5.35 15.10
N SER A 217 19.30 -5.40 14.34
CA SER A 217 18.31 -4.31 14.31
C SER A 217 17.64 -4.12 15.67
N VAL A 218 17.24 -5.22 16.34
CA VAL A 218 16.62 -5.18 17.66
C VAL A 218 17.59 -4.66 18.71
N MET A 219 18.86 -5.10 18.69
CA MET A 219 19.87 -4.66 19.64
C MET A 219 20.24 -3.18 19.47
N SER A 220 20.05 -2.62 18.26
CA SER A 220 20.31 -1.20 17.96
C SER A 220 19.06 -0.32 18.07
N MET A 221 17.93 -0.86 18.50
CA MET A 221 16.70 -0.06 18.67
C MET A 221 16.91 1.04 19.71
N TYR A 222 16.26 2.18 19.41
CA TYR A 222 16.20 3.29 20.36
C TYR A 222 15.60 2.82 21.68
N THR A 223 16.34 3.05 22.75
CA THR A 223 15.91 2.78 24.13
C THR A 223 15.67 4.10 24.88
N ASP A 224 14.88 4.05 25.95
CA ASP A 224 14.59 5.24 26.77
C ASP A 224 15.88 5.84 27.36
N PRO A 225 16.30 7.05 26.93
CA PRO A 225 17.53 7.67 27.42
C PRO A 225 17.47 8.05 28.91
N ASN A 226 16.28 8.09 29.50
CA ASN A 226 16.10 8.41 30.93
C ASN A 226 16.25 7.18 31.83
N ARG A 227 16.20 5.99 31.26
CA ARG A 227 16.40 4.72 31.99
C ARG A 227 17.87 4.34 32.00
N LEU A 228 18.61 4.86 32.95
CA LEU A 228 20.05 4.61 33.12
C LEU A 228 20.34 3.33 33.91
N LYS A 229 19.44 2.93 34.82
CA LYS A 229 19.56 1.73 35.65
C LYS A 229 18.37 0.80 35.43
N ALA A 230 18.57 -0.49 35.66
CA ALA A 230 17.51 -1.50 35.59
C ALA A 230 16.31 -1.19 36.53
N THR A 231 16.54 -0.47 37.59
CA THR A 231 15.53 -0.06 38.59
C THR A 231 14.79 1.21 38.23
N ASP A 232 15.23 1.95 37.19
CA ASP A 232 14.58 3.19 36.84
C ASP A 232 13.26 2.89 36.11
N PRO A 233 12.18 3.66 36.37
CA PRO A 233 10.93 3.47 35.63
C PRO A 233 11.14 3.80 34.16
N GLY A 234 10.70 2.89 33.27
CA GLY A 234 10.75 3.11 31.81
C GLY A 234 9.59 3.98 31.36
N THR A 235 9.83 4.79 30.32
CA THR A 235 8.80 5.55 29.63
C THR A 235 8.23 4.73 28.48
N VAL A 236 6.93 4.43 28.52
CA VAL A 236 6.22 3.64 27.47
C VAL A 236 6.02 4.49 26.22
N GLU A 237 5.69 5.78 26.40
CA GLU A 237 5.42 6.68 25.30
C GLU A 237 6.71 6.94 24.48
N GLY A 238 6.64 6.63 23.20
CA GLY A 238 7.77 6.87 22.29
C GLY A 238 8.77 5.72 22.17
N ASN A 239 8.71 4.70 23.02
CA ASN A 239 9.65 3.60 23.02
C ASN A 239 9.20 2.48 22.06
N PRO A 240 9.97 2.12 21.02
CA PRO A 240 9.66 1.00 20.14
C PRO A 240 9.81 -0.37 20.82
N GLU A 241 10.53 -0.45 21.95
CA GLU A 241 10.84 -1.68 22.68
C GLU A 241 9.96 -1.93 23.92
N ILE A 242 8.70 -1.55 23.89
CA ILE A 242 7.79 -1.74 25.05
C ILE A 242 7.84 -3.16 25.62
N GLY A 243 7.96 -4.18 24.76
CA GLY A 243 8.05 -5.58 25.19
C GLY A 243 9.29 -5.91 26.03
N ARG A 244 10.38 -5.17 25.85
CA ARG A 244 11.68 -5.40 26.54
C ARG A 244 11.74 -4.71 27.90
N ALA A 245 10.91 -3.72 28.14
CA ALA A 245 10.87 -2.96 29.38
C ALA A 245 10.19 -3.71 30.55
N HIS A 246 9.58 -4.88 30.28
CA HIS A 246 8.84 -5.68 31.24
C HIS A 246 9.47 -7.05 31.55
N VAL A 247 10.72 -7.30 31.12
CA VAL A 247 11.47 -8.52 31.43
C VAL A 247 12.59 -8.22 32.41
#